data_08d99d10231718cb53c9c53722d10eb9
#
_entry.id   08d99d10231718cb53c9c53722d10eb9
#
_cell.length_a   1.000
_cell.length_b   1.000
_cell.length_c   1.000
_cell.angle_alpha   90.00
_cell.angle_beta   90.00
_cell.angle_gamma   90.00
#
_symmetry.space_group_name_H-M   'P 1'
#
loop_
_entity.id
_entity.type
_entity.pdbx_description
1 polymer ?
#
loop_
_entity_poly.entity_id
_entity_poly.type
_entity_poly.pdbx_seq_one_letter_code
_entity_poly.pdbx_strand_id
1 'polypeptide(L)'
;MGNRTLKAGLFAALAAGALWGLPMSAWAAPVFPEGISADGESLAGKTWEDALHTAEEKVKDQAGISVALTVEDKKAETTAGELGFHWSNQDEAEKELKSYVGGSLIRQYMNKKDLEKAPVDVSIKTAADPDKIRDFVDTHCDGVLAQPQDAFIRRENGAFVITESVLGKVVDADATASALDTAFEGLKDSNGEISVQAVIIEEQPAITSDDLKTIEDVLGTCTTDFSSSGAARSTNLAVGAGKINGRVLMPGEVISGYECLQPFTLENGYKTAAAYENGQVVDSIGGGVCQIATTLYDAALQAEMEIVQRQNHSMIVTYVKPSMDAAIAGTYKDIKIKNNYSTPVYIEGYTSGKKLTFTLYGKETRPSNRQVEYVSETIGTTNPGEPQMITDKSLAPGAKVKVQSAHTGYKSRLWKVVTVDGVEQERTLLNEDTYNASKAIYRVGPAHAAPAPVPEQTAPATTPETAENHTPETAQTEPAQTEAEHKAVTGENGGPGVVPTTAAQPAGDNAGAESPASPAQEENP
;
A
#
# COMPACT_ATOMS: atom_id res chain seq x y z
N MET A 1 5.87 -20.00 1.25
CA MET A 1 5.92 -21.40 0.77
C MET A 1 7.38 -21.82 0.64
N GLY A 2 7.88 -22.67 1.50
CA GLY A 2 9.25 -23.17 1.50
C GLY A 2 9.37 -24.30 2.51
N ASN A 3 9.03 -25.50 2.04
CA ASN A 3 9.15 -26.73 2.80
C ASN A 3 10.58 -26.95 3.29
N ARG A 4 10.77 -27.05 4.58
CA ARG A 4 11.93 -27.71 5.18
C ARG A 4 11.51 -29.09 5.66
N THR A 5 11.88 -30.09 4.90
CA THR A 5 11.76 -31.50 5.22
C THR A 5 12.75 -31.88 6.31
N LEU A 6 12.23 -32.36 7.44
CA LEU A 6 13.01 -33.13 8.42
C LEU A 6 13.54 -34.40 7.77
N LYS A 7 14.86 -34.62 7.84
CA LYS A 7 15.48 -35.91 7.57
C LYS A 7 15.63 -36.68 8.87
N ALA A 8 14.75 -37.64 9.07
CA ALA A 8 14.96 -38.71 10.05
C ALA A 8 16.06 -39.64 9.53
N GLY A 9 17.14 -39.77 10.28
CA GLY A 9 18.21 -40.71 9.98
C GLY A 9 17.84 -42.08 10.53
N LEU A 10 17.62 -43.02 9.64
CA LEU A 10 17.39 -44.44 9.94
C LEU A 10 18.77 -45.12 10.14
N PHE A 11 19.05 -45.61 11.35
CA PHE A 11 20.20 -46.49 11.55
C PHE A 11 19.77 -47.91 11.19
N ALA A 12 20.37 -48.44 10.13
CA ALA A 12 20.25 -49.83 9.74
C ALA A 12 21.36 -50.63 10.43
N ALA A 13 20.93 -51.61 11.20
CA ALA A 13 21.78 -52.64 11.77
C ALA A 13 22.17 -53.64 10.67
N LEU A 14 23.45 -53.90 10.50
CA LEU A 14 23.99 -54.99 9.71
C LEU A 14 24.66 -56.00 10.67
N ALA A 15 24.01 -57.11 10.87
CA ALA A 15 24.58 -58.30 11.49
C ALA A 15 25.22 -59.18 10.40
N ALA A 16 26.48 -59.52 10.52
CA ALA A 16 27.02 -60.80 10.02
C ALA A 16 28.45 -61.05 10.51
N GLY A 17 28.69 -62.21 11.10
CA GLY A 17 30.01 -62.84 11.10
C GLY A 17 30.52 -63.30 12.46
N ALA A 18 30.07 -64.49 12.89
CA ALA A 18 30.73 -65.26 13.94
C ALA A 18 32.15 -65.63 13.54
N LEU A 19 33.14 -65.40 14.42
CA LEU A 19 34.36 -66.23 14.51
C LEU A 19 35.07 -65.98 15.84
N TRP A 20 35.11 -67.04 16.62
CA TRP A 20 36.09 -67.45 17.63
C TRP A 20 36.22 -66.63 18.93
N GLY A 21 35.75 -67.29 19.97
CA GLY A 21 35.83 -66.96 21.38
C GLY A 21 37.27 -66.71 21.89
N LEU A 22 37.47 -65.46 22.21
CA LEU A 22 38.25 -65.04 23.38
C LEU A 22 37.27 -64.23 24.22
N PRO A 23 37.31 -64.30 25.56
CA PRO A 23 36.48 -63.40 26.34
C PRO A 23 36.98 -61.98 26.03
N MET A 24 36.29 -61.27 25.19
CA MET A 24 36.39 -59.81 25.22
C MET A 24 35.96 -59.43 26.64
N SER A 25 36.95 -59.15 27.47
CA SER A 25 36.73 -58.38 28.68
C SER A 25 35.95 -57.15 28.20
N ALA A 26 34.65 -57.09 28.50
CA ALA A 26 33.87 -55.89 28.29
C ALA A 26 34.62 -54.81 29.02
N TRP A 27 35.22 -53.91 28.24
CA TRP A 27 35.83 -52.70 28.80
C TRP A 27 34.62 -51.97 29.39
N ALA A 28 34.56 -51.94 30.73
CA ALA A 28 33.54 -51.18 31.43
C ALA A 28 33.63 -49.74 30.88
N ALA A 29 32.48 -49.18 30.55
CA ALA A 29 32.40 -47.78 30.13
C ALA A 29 33.19 -46.91 31.15
N PRO A 30 33.95 -45.95 30.73
CA PRO A 30 34.70 -45.08 31.64
C PRO A 30 33.69 -44.36 32.55
N VAL A 31 33.97 -44.38 33.87
CA VAL A 31 33.15 -43.75 34.89
C VAL A 31 33.79 -42.51 35.46
N PHE A 32 33.04 -41.60 35.97
CA PHE A 32 33.52 -40.39 36.65
C PHE A 32 34.32 -40.77 37.92
N PRO A 33 35.46 -40.12 38.17
CA PRO A 33 36.22 -40.28 39.41
C PRO A 33 35.49 -39.62 40.60
N GLU A 34 35.97 -39.90 41.82
CA GLU A 34 35.54 -39.15 43.00
C GLU A 34 35.97 -37.67 42.92
N GLY A 35 35.21 -36.77 43.51
CA GLY A 35 35.50 -35.34 43.58
C GLY A 35 34.94 -34.53 42.44
N ILE A 36 34.10 -35.13 41.56
CA ILE A 36 33.33 -34.40 40.56
C ILE A 36 31.81 -34.47 40.87
N SER A 37 31.15 -33.36 40.80
CA SER A 37 29.69 -33.23 40.93
C SER A 37 29.11 -32.37 39.79
N ALA A 38 27.81 -32.51 39.59
CA ALA A 38 27.05 -31.60 38.72
C ALA A 38 25.94 -31.01 39.60
N ASP A 39 26.02 -29.71 39.80
CA ASP A 39 25.09 -28.92 40.61
C ASP A 39 24.88 -29.51 42.01
N GLY A 40 25.98 -29.91 42.65
CA GLY A 40 26.04 -30.53 43.99
C GLY A 40 25.75 -32.04 44.03
N GLU A 41 25.31 -32.66 42.93
CA GLU A 41 25.07 -34.09 42.87
C GLU A 41 26.33 -34.84 42.44
N SER A 42 26.81 -35.80 43.28
CA SER A 42 28.02 -36.56 42.97
C SER A 42 27.84 -37.42 41.73
N LEU A 43 28.83 -37.34 40.83
CA LEU A 43 28.90 -38.15 39.62
C LEU A 43 29.84 -39.36 39.80
N ALA A 44 30.45 -39.52 40.98
CA ALA A 44 31.42 -40.60 41.23
C ALA A 44 30.85 -41.99 40.91
N GLY A 45 31.52 -42.75 40.04
CA GLY A 45 31.08 -44.07 39.60
C GLY A 45 29.98 -44.12 38.56
N LYS A 46 29.38 -42.99 38.17
CA LYS A 46 28.39 -42.88 37.06
C LYS A 46 29.13 -42.94 35.72
N THR A 47 28.48 -43.55 34.71
CA THR A 47 28.92 -43.41 33.31
C THR A 47 28.58 -42.03 32.77
N TRP A 48 29.09 -41.68 31.57
CA TRP A 48 28.70 -40.44 30.87
C TRP A 48 27.19 -40.39 30.63
N GLU A 49 26.64 -41.48 30.14
CA GLU A 49 25.19 -41.58 29.83
C GLU A 49 24.33 -41.43 31.10
N ASP A 50 24.76 -42.05 32.24
CA ASP A 50 24.07 -41.90 33.51
C ASP A 50 24.12 -40.49 34.06
N ALA A 51 25.26 -39.79 33.90
CA ALA A 51 25.44 -38.44 34.35
C ALA A 51 24.60 -37.46 33.51
N LEU A 52 24.61 -37.65 32.17
CA LEU A 52 23.78 -36.84 31.26
C LEU A 52 22.29 -37.05 31.56
N HIS A 53 21.85 -38.30 31.68
CA HIS A 53 20.47 -38.61 32.03
C HIS A 53 20.04 -38.00 33.38
N THR A 54 20.94 -38.04 34.39
CA THR A 54 20.66 -37.39 35.69
C THR A 54 20.48 -35.88 35.53
N ALA A 55 21.31 -35.22 34.71
CA ALA A 55 21.18 -33.77 34.44
C ALA A 55 19.90 -33.45 33.67
N GLU A 56 19.56 -34.25 32.64
CA GLU A 56 18.34 -34.08 31.85
C GLU A 56 17.07 -34.27 32.67
N GLU A 57 17.01 -35.33 33.52
CA GLU A 57 15.88 -35.57 34.43
C GLU A 57 15.71 -34.42 35.42
N LYS A 58 16.81 -33.87 35.95
CA LYS A 58 16.75 -32.71 36.83
C LYS A 58 16.16 -31.48 36.14
N VAL A 59 16.59 -31.18 34.92
CA VAL A 59 16.01 -30.08 34.12
C VAL A 59 14.53 -30.32 33.82
N LYS A 60 14.16 -31.56 33.50
CA LYS A 60 12.79 -31.98 33.27
C LYS A 60 11.89 -31.84 34.50
N ASP A 61 12.41 -32.23 35.68
CA ASP A 61 11.70 -32.07 36.96
C ASP A 61 11.48 -30.57 37.26
N GLN A 62 12.48 -29.74 37.01
CA GLN A 62 12.37 -28.30 37.12
C GLN A 62 11.35 -27.70 36.11
N ALA A 63 11.27 -28.24 34.91
CA ALA A 63 10.25 -27.84 33.93
C ALA A 63 8.81 -28.13 34.39
N GLY A 64 8.62 -29.09 35.28
CA GLY A 64 7.32 -29.43 35.90
C GLY A 64 6.88 -28.50 37.03
N ILE A 65 7.73 -27.58 37.49
CA ILE A 65 7.43 -26.67 38.59
C ILE A 65 6.33 -25.69 38.20
N SER A 66 5.37 -25.51 39.10
CA SER A 66 4.29 -24.52 38.89
C SER A 66 4.82 -23.11 39.01
N VAL A 67 4.47 -22.27 38.04
CA VAL A 67 4.80 -20.87 37.96
C VAL A 67 3.53 -20.05 37.96
N ALA A 68 3.46 -19.06 38.85
CA ALA A 68 2.43 -18.05 38.86
C ALA A 68 3.03 -16.75 38.31
N LEU A 69 2.72 -16.45 37.06
CA LEU A 69 3.10 -15.17 36.44
C LEU A 69 2.00 -14.14 36.67
N THR A 70 2.34 -13.00 37.26
CA THR A 70 1.40 -11.91 37.50
C THR A 70 1.68 -10.79 36.51
N VAL A 71 0.66 -10.39 35.74
CA VAL A 71 0.70 -9.27 34.79
C VAL A 71 -0.27 -8.21 35.29
N GLU A 72 0.22 -7.08 35.76
CA GLU A 72 -0.54 -6.11 36.58
C GLU A 72 -1.25 -6.80 37.76
N ASP A 73 -2.57 -6.89 37.71
CA ASP A 73 -3.42 -7.53 38.75
C ASP A 73 -3.86 -8.95 38.37
N LYS A 74 -3.54 -9.41 37.18
CA LYS A 74 -3.94 -10.74 36.69
C LYS A 74 -2.86 -11.76 36.94
N LYS A 75 -3.17 -12.75 37.79
CA LYS A 75 -2.34 -13.94 38.01
C LYS A 75 -2.70 -14.99 36.98
N ALA A 76 -1.74 -15.52 36.25
CA ALA A 76 -1.85 -16.65 35.36
C ALA A 76 -0.92 -17.79 35.85
N GLU A 77 -1.47 -19.00 36.01
CA GLU A 77 -0.73 -20.16 36.46
C GLU A 77 -0.34 -21.05 35.26
N THR A 78 0.90 -21.50 35.27
CA THR A 78 1.50 -22.31 34.22
C THR A 78 2.57 -23.24 34.81
N THR A 79 3.37 -23.86 33.95
CA THR A 79 4.57 -24.58 34.36
C THR A 79 5.82 -23.92 33.78
N ALA A 80 6.96 -24.16 34.40
CA ALA A 80 8.23 -23.67 33.88
C ALA A 80 8.50 -24.15 32.44
N GLY A 81 8.09 -25.38 32.11
CA GLY A 81 8.22 -25.96 30.77
C GLY A 81 7.36 -25.25 29.72
N GLU A 82 6.16 -24.77 30.08
CA GLU A 82 5.33 -23.97 29.16
C GLU A 82 5.93 -22.58 28.89
N LEU A 83 6.73 -22.06 29.83
CA LEU A 83 7.53 -20.85 29.65
C LEU A 83 8.90 -21.12 29.00
N GLY A 84 9.09 -22.32 28.44
CA GLY A 84 10.29 -22.69 27.69
C GLY A 84 11.54 -22.91 28.51
N PHE A 85 11.39 -23.29 29.79
CA PHE A 85 12.51 -23.56 30.67
C PHE A 85 13.37 -24.75 30.15
N HIS A 86 14.65 -24.50 29.94
CA HIS A 86 15.57 -25.41 29.27
C HIS A 86 16.99 -25.30 29.85
N TRP A 87 17.83 -26.29 29.55
CA TRP A 87 19.23 -26.31 29.93
C TRP A 87 20.02 -25.34 29.06
N SER A 88 20.35 -24.14 29.57
CA SER A 88 20.91 -23.04 28.78
C SER A 88 22.43 -23.17 28.50
N ASN A 89 23.20 -23.85 29.37
CA ASN A 89 24.64 -24.08 29.20
C ASN A 89 24.99 -25.54 28.90
N GLN A 90 24.09 -26.31 28.24
CA GLN A 90 24.28 -27.75 28.01
C GLN A 90 25.61 -28.07 27.32
N ASP A 91 25.93 -27.41 26.21
CA ASP A 91 27.16 -27.68 25.45
C ASP A 91 28.43 -27.44 26.27
N GLU A 92 28.42 -26.39 27.12
CA GLU A 92 29.58 -26.03 27.96
C GLU A 92 29.73 -27.05 29.11
N ALA A 93 28.65 -27.37 29.80
CA ALA A 93 28.63 -28.31 30.90
C ALA A 93 28.99 -29.73 30.42
N GLU A 94 28.44 -30.15 29.27
CA GLU A 94 28.81 -31.44 28.65
C GLU A 94 30.30 -31.49 28.27
N LYS A 95 30.84 -30.44 27.68
CA LYS A 95 32.26 -30.34 27.28
C LYS A 95 33.15 -30.41 28.51
N GLU A 96 32.80 -29.75 29.58
CA GLU A 96 33.55 -29.74 30.83
C GLU A 96 33.53 -31.13 31.46
N LEU A 97 32.33 -31.73 31.68
CA LEU A 97 32.14 -33.06 32.23
C LEU A 97 32.87 -34.13 31.40
N LYS A 98 32.78 -34.10 30.05
CA LYS A 98 33.50 -35.01 29.14
C LYS A 98 35.00 -34.97 29.33
N SER A 99 35.56 -33.87 29.79
CA SER A 99 37.00 -33.73 30.04
C SER A 99 37.50 -34.59 31.19
N TYR A 100 36.63 -34.96 32.12
CA TYR A 100 36.97 -35.79 33.32
C TYR A 100 36.77 -37.27 33.12
N VAL A 101 35.91 -37.73 32.20
CA VAL A 101 35.61 -39.12 31.91
C VAL A 101 36.47 -39.71 30.79
N GLY A 102 36.96 -38.89 29.86
CA GLY A 102 37.67 -39.31 28.66
C GLY A 102 39.20 -39.24 28.75
N GLY A 103 39.86 -39.75 27.68
CA GLY A 103 41.28 -39.59 27.46
C GLY A 103 42.13 -40.84 27.83
N SER A 104 43.47 -40.69 27.77
CA SER A 104 44.37 -41.78 28.11
C SER A 104 44.34 -42.11 29.58
N LEU A 105 44.74 -43.33 29.94
CA LEU A 105 44.82 -43.78 31.36
C LEU A 105 45.68 -42.82 32.21
N ILE A 106 46.70 -42.23 31.64
CA ILE A 106 47.53 -41.22 32.33
C ILE A 106 46.69 -39.98 32.66
N ARG A 107 45.88 -39.50 31.70
CA ARG A 107 45.02 -38.35 31.90
C ARG A 107 43.93 -38.63 32.94
N GLN A 108 43.33 -39.81 32.90
CA GLN A 108 42.31 -40.21 33.91
C GLN A 108 42.93 -40.27 35.31
N TYR A 109 44.16 -40.81 35.45
CA TYR A 109 44.87 -40.81 36.72
C TYR A 109 45.22 -39.39 37.21
N MET A 110 45.63 -38.51 36.34
CA MET A 110 45.92 -37.11 36.68
C MET A 110 44.65 -36.41 37.11
N ASN A 111 43.55 -36.53 36.34
CA ASN A 111 42.26 -35.95 36.69
C ASN A 111 41.81 -36.44 38.11
N LYS A 112 41.93 -37.75 38.40
CA LYS A 112 41.62 -38.28 39.73
C LYS A 112 42.46 -37.62 40.81
N LYS A 113 43.75 -37.46 40.62
CA LYS A 113 44.64 -36.85 41.60
C LYS A 113 44.40 -35.36 41.79
N ASP A 114 44.02 -34.67 40.75
CA ASP A 114 43.67 -33.24 40.81
C ASP A 114 42.34 -33.04 41.54
N LEU A 115 41.32 -33.89 41.27
CA LEU A 115 40.01 -33.87 41.95
C LEU A 115 40.09 -34.26 43.43
N GLU A 116 41.04 -35.16 43.82
CA GLU A 116 41.30 -35.46 45.24
C GLU A 116 41.75 -34.22 46.03
N LYS A 117 42.42 -33.27 45.34
CA LYS A 117 42.94 -32.04 45.96
C LYS A 117 41.97 -30.88 45.87
N ALA A 118 41.25 -30.80 44.76
CA ALA A 118 40.32 -29.73 44.43
C ALA A 118 39.10 -30.33 43.73
N PRO A 119 38.04 -30.70 44.49
CA PRO A 119 36.78 -31.15 43.92
C PRO A 119 36.17 -30.07 42.98
N VAL A 120 35.53 -30.53 41.92
CA VAL A 120 34.87 -29.67 40.92
C VAL A 120 33.35 -29.92 40.92
N ASP A 121 32.62 -28.85 40.94
CA ASP A 121 31.16 -28.89 40.77
C ASP A 121 30.82 -28.15 39.46
N VAL A 122 30.32 -28.90 38.48
CA VAL A 122 29.90 -28.31 37.19
C VAL A 122 28.49 -27.79 37.32
N SER A 123 28.31 -26.50 37.11
CA SER A 123 27.00 -25.87 37.22
C SER A 123 26.10 -26.21 36.02
N ILE A 124 24.90 -26.65 36.29
CA ILE A 124 23.81 -26.82 35.32
C ILE A 124 22.95 -25.57 35.39
N LYS A 125 23.03 -24.74 34.38
CA LYS A 125 22.25 -23.51 34.28
C LYS A 125 21.01 -23.75 33.42
N THR A 126 19.91 -23.26 33.88
CA THR A 126 18.63 -23.30 33.18
C THR A 126 18.20 -21.87 32.87
N ALA A 127 17.41 -21.68 31.84
CA ALA A 127 16.85 -20.39 31.47
C ALA A 127 15.43 -20.55 30.90
N ALA A 128 14.58 -19.58 31.17
CA ALA A 128 13.29 -19.43 30.51
C ALA A 128 13.45 -18.84 29.10
N ASP A 129 12.48 -19.11 28.22
CA ASP A 129 12.48 -18.61 26.84
C ASP A 129 11.61 -17.35 26.73
N PRO A 130 12.16 -16.18 26.41
CA PRO A 130 11.41 -14.93 26.27
C PRO A 130 10.28 -15.02 25.24
N ASP A 131 10.45 -15.77 24.14
CA ASP A 131 9.40 -15.92 23.12
C ASP A 131 8.21 -16.72 23.67
N LYS A 132 8.47 -17.77 24.49
CA LYS A 132 7.41 -18.53 25.16
C LYS A 132 6.69 -17.71 26.23
N ILE A 133 7.38 -16.83 26.92
CA ILE A 133 6.77 -15.90 27.88
C ILE A 133 5.83 -14.96 27.16
N ARG A 134 6.26 -14.40 26.01
CA ARG A 134 5.42 -13.53 25.19
C ARG A 134 4.17 -14.24 24.70
N ASP A 135 4.32 -15.43 24.08
CA ASP A 135 3.20 -16.27 23.61
C ASP A 135 2.22 -16.59 24.74
N PHE A 136 2.73 -16.87 25.94
CA PHE A 136 1.91 -17.17 27.11
C PHE A 136 1.11 -15.94 27.57
N VAL A 137 1.75 -14.79 27.66
CA VAL A 137 1.10 -13.53 28.04
C VAL A 137 0.03 -13.14 27.02
N ASP A 138 0.33 -13.20 25.72
CA ASP A 138 -0.61 -12.90 24.65
C ASP A 138 -1.84 -13.81 24.68
N THR A 139 -1.64 -15.09 25.06
CA THR A 139 -2.74 -16.07 25.10
C THR A 139 -3.60 -15.96 26.37
N HIS A 140 -2.98 -15.72 27.53
CA HIS A 140 -3.65 -15.83 28.83
C HIS A 140 -3.92 -14.50 29.51
N CYS A 141 -3.25 -13.42 29.07
CA CYS A 141 -3.37 -12.08 29.63
C CYS A 141 -3.85 -11.05 28.61
N ASP A 142 -4.46 -11.50 27.49
CA ASP A 142 -5.05 -10.59 26.51
C ASP A 142 -6.01 -9.60 27.16
N GLY A 143 -5.94 -8.33 26.73
CA GLY A 143 -6.77 -7.23 27.23
C GLY A 143 -6.42 -6.73 28.65
N VAL A 144 -5.38 -7.27 29.32
CA VAL A 144 -4.90 -6.77 30.62
C VAL A 144 -4.06 -5.51 30.43
N LEU A 145 -3.18 -5.52 29.44
CA LEU A 145 -2.31 -4.39 29.14
C LEU A 145 -2.98 -3.44 28.14
N ALA A 146 -2.87 -2.15 28.41
CA ALA A 146 -3.37 -1.12 27.51
C ALA A 146 -2.59 -1.15 26.19
N GLN A 147 -3.31 -1.34 25.06
CA GLN A 147 -2.71 -1.29 23.73
C GLN A 147 -2.33 0.14 23.36
N PRO A 148 -1.21 0.35 22.65
CA PRO A 148 -0.87 1.66 22.14
C PRO A 148 -1.90 2.14 21.12
N GLN A 149 -2.18 3.43 21.09
CA GLN A 149 -3.08 4.04 20.12
C GLN A 149 -2.34 5.09 19.32
N ASP A 150 -2.37 4.94 18.01
CA ASP A 150 -1.77 5.88 17.08
C ASP A 150 -2.42 7.26 17.16
N ALA A 151 -1.62 8.29 16.99
CA ALA A 151 -2.11 9.64 16.76
C ALA A 151 -2.82 9.69 15.40
N PHE A 152 -3.82 10.54 15.32
CA PHE A 152 -4.56 10.79 14.08
C PHE A 152 -4.59 12.29 13.78
N ILE A 153 -4.39 12.66 12.51
CA ILE A 153 -4.43 14.04 12.05
C ILE A 153 -5.52 14.22 10.99
N ARG A 154 -6.25 15.31 11.07
CA ARG A 154 -7.19 15.74 10.04
C ARG A 154 -7.10 17.25 9.85
N ARG A 155 -7.53 17.71 8.68
CA ARG A 155 -7.58 19.14 8.39
C ARG A 155 -9.02 19.62 8.43
N GLU A 156 -9.30 20.59 9.28
CA GLU A 156 -10.63 21.20 9.47
C GLU A 156 -10.52 22.72 9.39
N ASN A 157 -11.36 23.34 8.57
CA ASN A 157 -11.38 24.79 8.40
C ASN A 157 -10.01 25.44 8.14
N GLY A 158 -9.14 24.70 7.43
CA GLY A 158 -7.80 25.18 7.10
C GLY A 158 -6.74 24.99 8.19
N ALA A 159 -7.08 24.40 9.34
CA ALA A 159 -6.15 24.08 10.43
C ALA A 159 -6.03 22.56 10.62
N PHE A 160 -4.88 22.11 11.10
CA PHE A 160 -4.69 20.72 11.52
C PHE A 160 -5.26 20.50 12.92
N VAL A 161 -5.98 19.41 13.07
CA VAL A 161 -6.50 18.90 14.35
C VAL A 161 -5.87 17.53 14.58
N ILE A 162 -5.11 17.39 15.65
CA ILE A 162 -4.42 16.14 16.02
C ILE A 162 -5.18 15.51 17.19
N THR A 163 -5.53 14.24 17.06
CA THR A 163 -5.91 13.40 18.19
C THR A 163 -4.62 12.79 18.72
N GLU A 164 -4.34 13.03 20.01
CA GLU A 164 -3.09 12.59 20.63
C GLU A 164 -2.99 11.07 20.65
N SER A 165 -1.75 10.59 20.49
CA SER A 165 -1.41 9.18 20.67
C SER A 165 -1.47 8.79 22.15
N VAL A 166 -1.69 7.52 22.42
CA VAL A 166 -1.67 6.96 23.77
C VAL A 166 -0.60 5.87 23.82
N LEU A 167 0.26 5.95 24.83
CA LEU A 167 1.24 4.91 25.11
C LEU A 167 0.54 3.62 25.51
N GLY A 168 1.02 2.52 24.97
CA GLY A 168 0.65 1.18 25.39
C GLY A 168 1.54 0.67 26.52
N LYS A 169 1.27 -0.56 26.92
CA LYS A 169 2.09 -1.33 27.83
C LYS A 169 2.34 -2.71 27.25
N VAL A 170 3.55 -3.20 27.39
CA VAL A 170 3.92 -4.54 26.92
C VAL A 170 4.80 -5.21 27.99
N VAL A 171 4.76 -6.54 28.04
CA VAL A 171 5.67 -7.30 28.90
C VAL A 171 7.06 -7.30 28.27
N ASP A 172 8.06 -6.81 29.03
CA ASP A 172 9.46 -7.06 28.72
C ASP A 172 9.76 -8.53 28.98
N ALA A 173 9.71 -9.34 27.93
CA ALA A 173 9.87 -10.78 28.04
C ALA A 173 11.28 -11.19 28.48
N ASP A 174 12.31 -10.46 28.05
CA ASP A 174 13.71 -10.74 28.44
C ASP A 174 13.95 -10.44 29.91
N ALA A 175 13.46 -9.30 30.39
CA ALA A 175 13.55 -8.94 31.81
C ALA A 175 12.70 -9.87 32.68
N THR A 176 11.54 -10.31 32.19
CA THR A 176 10.66 -11.26 32.89
C THR A 176 11.30 -12.65 32.95
N ALA A 177 11.95 -13.12 31.84
CA ALA A 177 12.72 -14.36 31.85
C ALA A 177 13.86 -14.31 32.88
N SER A 178 14.61 -13.21 32.91
CA SER A 178 15.67 -13.03 33.91
C SER A 178 15.17 -13.04 35.35
N ALA A 179 13.97 -12.49 35.58
CA ALA A 179 13.32 -12.55 36.91
C ALA A 179 12.88 -13.98 37.25
N LEU A 180 12.37 -14.76 36.28
CA LEU A 180 12.07 -16.17 36.46
C LEU A 180 13.33 -16.97 36.76
N ASP A 181 14.41 -16.80 36.01
CA ASP A 181 15.69 -17.48 36.22
C ASP A 181 16.22 -17.22 37.62
N THR A 182 16.17 -15.97 38.08
CA THR A 182 16.55 -15.61 39.47
C THR A 182 15.66 -16.33 40.51
N ALA A 183 14.36 -16.42 40.27
CA ALA A 183 13.42 -17.08 41.15
C ALA A 183 13.68 -18.61 41.18
N PHE A 184 14.08 -19.21 40.06
CA PHE A 184 14.47 -20.62 39.99
C PHE A 184 15.77 -20.91 40.74
N GLU A 185 16.77 -20.01 40.70
CA GLU A 185 17.99 -20.18 41.49
C GLU A 185 17.72 -20.19 43.00
N GLY A 186 16.69 -19.46 43.44
CA GLY A 186 16.25 -19.39 44.84
C GLY A 186 15.44 -20.62 45.32
N LEU A 187 15.05 -21.53 44.42
CA LEU A 187 14.18 -22.67 44.72
C LEU A 187 14.79 -23.72 45.65
N LYS A 188 16.10 -23.69 45.94
CA LYS A 188 16.76 -24.63 46.87
C LYS A 188 16.13 -24.63 48.28
N ASP A 189 15.30 -23.60 48.59
CA ASP A 189 14.68 -23.40 49.91
C ASP A 189 13.14 -23.27 49.89
N SER A 190 12.45 -23.49 48.75
CA SER A 190 11.00 -23.25 48.62
C SER A 190 10.19 -24.49 48.22
N ASN A 191 8.91 -24.53 48.59
CA ASN A 191 7.97 -25.64 48.38
C ASN A 191 7.53 -25.91 46.93
N GLY A 192 8.33 -25.55 45.92
CA GLY A 192 8.09 -25.95 44.53
C GLY A 192 7.07 -25.11 43.75
N GLU A 193 6.68 -23.93 44.26
CA GLU A 193 5.88 -22.94 43.51
C GLU A 193 6.66 -21.66 43.39
N ILE A 194 6.71 -21.10 42.16
CA ILE A 194 7.35 -19.82 41.85
C ILE A 194 6.27 -18.79 41.55
N SER A 195 6.39 -17.62 42.16
CA SER A 195 5.55 -16.49 41.82
C SER A 195 6.43 -15.30 41.37
N VAL A 196 6.23 -14.85 40.12
CA VAL A 196 6.98 -13.77 39.52
C VAL A 196 6.03 -12.71 38.99
N GLN A 197 6.37 -11.43 39.25
CA GLN A 197 5.71 -10.31 38.64
C GLN A 197 6.36 -10.06 37.27
N ALA A 198 5.58 -10.05 36.19
CA ALA A 198 6.08 -9.66 34.88
C ALA A 198 6.61 -8.22 34.87
N VAL A 199 7.70 -8.01 34.20
CA VAL A 199 8.25 -6.67 33.99
C VAL A 199 7.47 -6.02 32.86
N ILE A 200 6.88 -4.85 33.13
CA ILE A 200 6.06 -4.12 32.17
C ILE A 200 6.79 -2.85 31.78
N ILE A 201 6.85 -2.59 30.47
CA ILE A 201 7.42 -1.38 29.90
C ILE A 201 6.36 -0.64 29.06
N GLU A 202 6.59 0.65 28.83
CA GLU A 202 5.77 1.45 27.92
C GLU A 202 6.07 1.06 26.46
N GLU A 203 5.00 0.92 25.67
CA GLU A 203 5.07 0.68 24.25
C GLU A 203 4.65 1.94 23.48
N GLN A 204 5.50 2.38 22.57
CA GLN A 204 5.20 3.52 21.71
C GLN A 204 4.23 3.11 20.61
N PRO A 205 3.23 3.95 20.29
CA PRO A 205 2.41 3.77 19.08
C PRO A 205 3.27 3.91 17.82
N ALA A 206 2.81 3.34 16.70
CA ALA A 206 3.51 3.41 15.42
C ALA A 206 3.54 4.85 14.86
N ILE A 207 2.50 5.64 15.17
CA ILE A 207 2.40 7.06 14.79
C ILE A 207 2.21 7.87 16.07
N THR A 208 3.21 8.68 16.40
CA THR A 208 3.16 9.53 17.60
C THR A 208 2.55 10.90 17.30
N SER A 209 2.03 11.54 18.34
CA SER A 209 1.57 12.94 18.24
C SER A 209 2.67 13.89 17.81
N ASP A 210 3.90 13.64 18.25
CA ASP A 210 5.05 14.50 17.96
C ASP A 210 5.47 14.34 16.48
N ASP A 211 5.35 13.16 15.90
CA ASP A 211 5.52 12.97 14.45
C ASP A 211 4.53 13.85 13.68
N LEU A 212 3.25 13.80 14.03
CA LEU A 212 2.19 14.53 13.32
C LEU A 212 2.27 16.05 13.51
N LYS A 213 2.78 16.53 14.65
CA LYS A 213 3.03 17.97 14.90
C LYS A 213 4.08 18.57 13.98
N THR A 214 4.90 17.74 13.31
CA THR A 214 5.87 18.22 12.31
C THR A 214 5.22 18.61 10.99
N ILE A 215 3.93 18.29 10.78
CA ILE A 215 3.19 18.61 9.56
C ILE A 215 2.64 20.04 9.65
N GLU A 216 3.43 21.01 9.22
CA GLU A 216 3.12 22.44 9.36
C GLU A 216 3.07 23.17 8.01
N ASP A 217 4.00 22.85 7.11
CA ASP A 217 4.26 23.62 5.89
C ASP A 217 3.61 22.99 4.66
N VAL A 218 3.32 23.81 3.65
CA VAL A 218 2.97 23.34 2.30
C VAL A 218 4.24 22.97 1.55
N LEU A 219 4.45 21.69 1.30
CA LEU A 219 5.59 21.19 0.52
C LEU A 219 5.34 21.30 -1.01
N GLY A 220 4.12 21.08 -1.44
CA GLY A 220 3.74 21.16 -2.85
C GLY A 220 2.23 21.14 -3.04
N THR A 221 1.75 21.81 -4.09
CA THR A 221 0.33 21.87 -4.43
C THR A 221 0.13 21.85 -5.93
N CYS A 222 -0.90 21.18 -6.38
CA CYS A 222 -1.34 21.24 -7.78
C CYS A 222 -2.86 21.30 -7.86
N THR A 223 -3.34 22.07 -8.84
CA THR A 223 -4.77 22.18 -9.17
C THR A 223 -4.97 22.00 -10.66
N THR A 224 -5.88 21.08 -11.03
CA THR A 224 -6.29 20.87 -12.42
C THR A 224 -7.76 21.20 -12.62
N ASP A 225 -8.09 21.77 -13.79
CA ASP A 225 -9.45 22.14 -14.16
C ASP A 225 -10.21 20.97 -14.79
N PHE A 226 -11.50 20.83 -14.43
CA PHE A 226 -12.42 19.89 -15.05
C PHE A 226 -13.80 20.51 -15.35
N SER A 227 -13.81 21.82 -15.67
CA SER A 227 -15.04 22.59 -15.99
C SER A 227 -15.84 21.96 -17.13
N SER A 228 -15.16 21.35 -18.11
CA SER A 228 -15.78 20.63 -19.23
C SER A 228 -16.43 19.28 -18.87
N SER A 229 -16.26 18.80 -17.63
CA SER A 229 -16.74 17.48 -17.23
C SER A 229 -18.22 17.49 -16.85
N GLY A 230 -18.98 16.49 -17.33
CA GLY A 230 -20.35 16.21 -16.90
C GLY A 230 -20.43 15.78 -15.43
N ALA A 231 -21.65 15.65 -14.93
CA ALA A 231 -21.92 15.36 -13.51
C ALA A 231 -21.28 14.04 -13.04
N ALA A 232 -21.40 12.96 -13.83
CA ALA A 232 -20.85 11.64 -13.49
C ALA A 232 -19.33 11.68 -13.29
N ARG A 233 -18.59 12.29 -14.24
CA ARG A 233 -17.14 12.46 -14.13
C ARG A 233 -16.75 13.34 -12.94
N SER A 234 -17.51 14.42 -12.70
CA SER A 234 -17.28 15.29 -11.53
C SER A 234 -17.45 14.52 -10.21
N THR A 235 -18.47 13.64 -10.12
CA THR A 235 -18.64 12.75 -8.97
C THR A 235 -17.42 11.83 -8.79
N ASN A 236 -16.92 11.23 -9.87
CA ASN A 236 -15.76 10.34 -9.80
C ASN A 236 -14.51 11.06 -9.27
N LEU A 237 -14.29 12.30 -9.70
CA LEU A 237 -13.17 13.12 -9.21
C LEU A 237 -13.30 13.44 -7.73
N ALA A 238 -14.51 13.79 -7.27
CA ALA A 238 -14.77 14.06 -5.85
C ALA A 238 -14.59 12.81 -4.98
N VAL A 239 -15.14 11.67 -5.42
CA VAL A 239 -14.99 10.37 -4.73
C VAL A 239 -13.52 9.97 -4.63
N GLY A 240 -12.79 10.02 -5.74
CA GLY A 240 -11.39 9.61 -5.74
C GLY A 240 -10.48 10.58 -4.96
N ALA A 241 -10.72 11.88 -5.03
CA ALA A 241 -10.01 12.84 -4.19
C ALA A 241 -10.22 12.55 -2.71
N GLY A 242 -11.48 12.28 -2.31
CA GLY A 242 -11.84 11.92 -0.93
C GLY A 242 -11.19 10.63 -0.42
N LYS A 243 -10.91 9.65 -1.30
CA LYS A 243 -10.23 8.39 -0.92
C LYS A 243 -8.73 8.58 -0.62
N ILE A 244 -8.12 9.59 -1.19
CA ILE A 244 -6.71 9.94 -0.96
C ILE A 244 -6.56 10.98 0.15
N ASN A 245 -7.58 11.84 0.31
CA ASN A 245 -7.58 12.89 1.32
C ASN A 245 -7.41 12.34 2.74
N GLY A 246 -6.58 12.99 3.54
CA GLY A 246 -6.34 12.63 4.94
C GLY A 246 -5.29 11.55 5.14
N ARG A 247 -4.66 11.05 4.09
CA ARG A 247 -3.58 10.07 4.23
C ARG A 247 -2.31 10.72 4.73
N VAL A 248 -1.67 10.03 5.66
CA VAL A 248 -0.33 10.35 6.17
C VAL A 248 0.63 9.30 5.60
N LEU A 249 1.74 9.74 5.09
CA LEU A 249 2.86 8.88 4.68
C LEU A 249 4.00 9.06 5.65
N MET A 250 4.32 8.02 6.41
CA MET A 250 5.48 8.01 7.29
C MET A 250 6.78 7.99 6.44
N PRO A 251 7.94 8.36 7.00
CA PRO A 251 9.21 8.31 6.29
C PRO A 251 9.46 6.96 5.62
N GLY A 252 9.74 6.97 4.32
CA GLY A 252 9.99 5.78 3.51
C GLY A 252 8.75 5.05 2.99
N GLU A 253 7.54 5.40 3.43
CA GLU A 253 6.30 4.81 2.93
C GLU A 253 5.99 5.20 1.49
N VAL A 254 5.31 4.29 0.79
CA VAL A 254 4.89 4.46 -0.61
C VAL A 254 3.38 4.41 -0.70
N ILE A 255 2.78 5.44 -1.32
CA ILE A 255 1.37 5.43 -1.70
C ILE A 255 1.20 4.99 -3.15
N SER A 256 0.23 4.12 -3.42
CA SER A 256 -0.23 3.74 -4.76
C SER A 256 -1.55 4.43 -5.05
N GLY A 257 -1.60 5.21 -6.13
CA GLY A 257 -2.83 5.86 -6.56
C GLY A 257 -3.90 4.84 -6.94
N TYR A 258 -3.52 3.77 -7.64
CA TYR A 258 -4.44 2.70 -8.01
C TYR A 258 -5.06 2.02 -6.78
N GLU A 259 -4.24 1.61 -5.81
CA GLU A 259 -4.71 0.95 -4.59
C GLU A 259 -5.63 1.83 -3.76
N CYS A 260 -5.33 3.12 -3.64
CA CYS A 260 -6.17 4.06 -2.92
C CYS A 260 -7.55 4.24 -3.57
N LEU A 261 -7.61 4.25 -4.89
CA LEU A 261 -8.83 4.56 -5.65
C LEU A 261 -9.78 3.37 -5.79
N GLN A 262 -9.30 2.14 -5.64
CA GLN A 262 -10.11 0.92 -5.72
C GLN A 262 -11.12 0.79 -4.56
N PRO A 263 -12.10 -0.12 -4.71
CA PRO A 263 -12.58 -0.68 -5.97
C PRO A 263 -13.44 0.32 -6.75
N PHE A 264 -13.33 0.29 -8.08
CA PHE A 264 -14.11 1.13 -8.99
C PHE A 264 -15.51 0.54 -9.18
N THR A 265 -16.41 0.77 -8.24
CA THR A 265 -17.79 0.24 -8.27
C THR A 265 -18.82 1.34 -8.00
N LEU A 266 -20.06 1.10 -8.41
CA LEU A 266 -21.17 2.02 -8.14
C LEU A 266 -21.44 2.14 -6.63
N GLU A 267 -21.24 1.07 -5.87
CA GLU A 267 -21.40 1.02 -4.42
C GLU A 267 -20.40 1.94 -3.70
N ASN A 268 -19.18 2.06 -4.24
CA ASN A 268 -18.16 2.99 -3.74
C ASN A 268 -18.35 4.43 -4.23
N GLY A 269 -19.50 4.74 -4.80
CA GLY A 269 -19.89 6.08 -5.23
C GLY A 269 -19.42 6.49 -6.62
N TYR A 270 -18.67 5.64 -7.33
CA TYR A 270 -18.25 5.92 -8.70
C TYR A 270 -19.45 5.84 -9.66
N LYS A 271 -19.35 6.54 -10.78
CA LYS A 271 -20.34 6.59 -11.85
C LYS A 271 -19.70 6.18 -13.17
N THR A 272 -20.53 5.70 -14.11
CA THR A 272 -20.10 5.49 -15.50
C THR A 272 -19.86 6.85 -16.16
N ALA A 273 -18.66 7.04 -16.69
CA ALA A 273 -18.27 8.26 -17.37
C ALA A 273 -17.20 7.94 -18.44
N ALA A 274 -17.00 8.87 -19.37
CA ALA A 274 -16.05 8.70 -20.45
C ALA A 274 -14.60 8.53 -19.94
N ALA A 275 -13.91 7.53 -20.48
CA ALA A 275 -12.50 7.20 -20.24
C ALA A 275 -11.80 6.93 -21.57
N TYR A 276 -10.46 7.04 -21.60
CA TYR A 276 -9.67 6.63 -22.75
C TYR A 276 -9.27 5.16 -22.62
N GLU A 277 -9.64 4.36 -23.61
CA GLU A 277 -9.25 2.96 -23.72
C GLU A 277 -8.85 2.64 -25.17
N ASN A 278 -7.66 2.09 -25.38
CA ASN A 278 -7.14 1.68 -26.70
C ASN A 278 -7.24 2.77 -27.79
N GLY A 279 -7.04 4.03 -27.42
CA GLY A 279 -7.12 5.16 -28.36
C GLY A 279 -8.54 5.62 -28.72
N GLN A 280 -9.54 5.12 -28.01
CA GLN A 280 -10.95 5.48 -28.16
C GLN A 280 -11.52 6.02 -26.84
N VAL A 281 -12.60 6.78 -26.94
CA VAL A 281 -13.40 7.21 -25.80
C VAL A 281 -14.47 6.17 -25.56
N VAL A 282 -14.46 5.55 -24.37
CA VAL A 282 -15.43 4.53 -23.95
C VAL A 282 -16.05 4.93 -22.60
N ASP A 283 -17.25 4.46 -22.33
CA ASP A 283 -17.88 4.63 -21.03
C ASP A 283 -17.38 3.57 -20.06
N SER A 284 -16.80 4.00 -18.93
CA SER A 284 -16.25 3.13 -17.90
C SER A 284 -16.59 3.64 -16.51
N ILE A 285 -16.79 2.72 -15.54
CA ILE A 285 -16.95 3.09 -14.13
C ILE A 285 -15.63 3.69 -13.64
N GLY A 286 -15.71 4.87 -13.00
CA GLY A 286 -14.51 5.58 -12.54
C GLY A 286 -13.84 6.44 -13.63
N GLY A 287 -14.48 6.68 -14.79
CA GLY A 287 -13.95 7.61 -15.79
C GLY A 287 -13.57 8.95 -15.15
N GLY A 288 -12.29 9.37 -15.34
CA GLY A 288 -11.70 10.57 -14.74
C GLY A 288 -10.57 10.32 -13.74
N VAL A 289 -10.39 9.10 -13.21
CA VAL A 289 -9.38 8.77 -12.17
C VAL A 289 -7.94 9.10 -12.57
N CYS A 290 -7.61 9.06 -13.86
CA CYS A 290 -6.30 9.48 -14.33
C CYS A 290 -6.01 10.97 -14.05
N GLN A 291 -7.03 11.84 -14.00
CA GLN A 291 -6.82 13.23 -13.61
C GLN A 291 -6.48 13.35 -12.13
N ILE A 292 -7.00 12.44 -11.28
CA ILE A 292 -6.61 12.35 -9.87
C ILE A 292 -5.14 11.99 -9.75
N ALA A 293 -4.71 10.94 -10.47
CA ALA A 293 -3.32 10.52 -10.51
C ALA A 293 -2.38 11.64 -11.00
N THR A 294 -2.78 12.34 -12.05
CA THR A 294 -2.02 13.45 -12.60
C THR A 294 -1.89 14.61 -11.62
N THR A 295 -2.99 15.03 -10.99
CA THR A 295 -2.95 16.15 -10.05
C THR A 295 -2.13 15.82 -8.82
N LEU A 296 -2.22 14.57 -8.33
CA LEU A 296 -1.39 14.08 -7.23
C LEU A 296 0.10 14.01 -7.62
N TYR A 297 0.40 13.53 -8.84
CA TYR A 297 1.75 13.48 -9.39
C TYR A 297 2.39 14.88 -9.44
N ASP A 298 1.69 15.87 -10.00
CA ASP A 298 2.21 17.22 -10.09
C ASP A 298 2.38 17.87 -8.71
N ALA A 299 1.48 17.59 -7.75
CA ALA A 299 1.65 18.04 -6.36
C ALA A 299 2.89 17.40 -5.71
N ALA A 300 3.13 16.11 -5.97
CA ALA A 300 4.30 15.39 -5.47
C ALA A 300 5.61 15.88 -6.11
N LEU A 301 5.59 16.23 -7.41
CA LEU A 301 6.72 16.89 -8.05
C LEU A 301 7.05 18.22 -7.35
N GLN A 302 6.05 19.08 -7.08
CA GLN A 302 6.25 20.34 -6.36
C GLN A 302 6.80 20.15 -4.96
N ALA A 303 6.39 19.06 -4.29
CA ALA A 303 6.92 18.63 -3.01
C ALA A 303 8.28 17.91 -3.12
N GLU A 304 8.80 17.71 -4.32
CA GLU A 304 10.04 16.96 -4.60
C GLU A 304 10.07 15.55 -3.95
N MET A 305 8.91 14.90 -3.88
CA MET A 305 8.82 13.51 -3.42
C MET A 305 9.38 12.54 -4.46
N GLU A 306 9.84 11.39 -4.02
CA GLU A 306 10.35 10.34 -4.91
C GLU A 306 9.20 9.71 -5.70
N ILE A 307 9.27 9.79 -7.03
CA ILE A 307 8.30 9.13 -7.93
C ILE A 307 8.80 7.72 -8.24
N VAL A 308 8.21 6.73 -7.57
CA VAL A 308 8.60 5.31 -7.71
C VAL A 308 8.06 4.70 -9.00
N GLN A 309 6.85 5.10 -9.41
CA GLN A 309 6.22 4.64 -10.63
C GLN A 309 5.34 5.75 -11.23
N ARG A 310 5.46 5.94 -12.53
CA ARG A 310 4.58 6.82 -13.32
C ARG A 310 4.62 6.40 -14.78
N GLN A 311 3.49 6.41 -15.45
CA GLN A 311 3.40 6.29 -16.91
C GLN A 311 2.47 7.38 -17.46
N ASN A 312 2.81 7.88 -18.68
CA ASN A 312 1.97 8.83 -19.40
C ASN A 312 0.73 8.15 -20.01
N HIS A 313 -0.24 8.98 -20.39
CA HIS A 313 -1.36 8.52 -21.23
C HIS A 313 -0.87 8.14 -22.63
N SER A 314 -1.62 7.25 -23.29
CA SER A 314 -1.36 6.88 -24.68
C SER A 314 -1.66 8.02 -25.68
N MET A 315 -2.54 8.95 -25.32
CA MET A 315 -2.91 10.16 -26.07
C MET A 315 -2.79 11.39 -25.18
N ILE A 316 -2.58 12.55 -25.81
CA ILE A 316 -2.43 13.80 -25.06
C ILE A 316 -3.70 14.14 -24.26
N VAL A 317 -3.51 14.60 -23.03
CA VAL A 317 -4.55 15.19 -22.20
C VAL A 317 -4.40 16.72 -22.19
N THR A 318 -5.48 17.44 -21.88
CA THR A 318 -5.52 18.90 -22.03
C THR A 318 -5.52 19.66 -20.71
N TYR A 319 -5.65 18.97 -19.59
CA TYR A 319 -5.69 19.60 -18.26
C TYR A 319 -4.30 19.82 -17.62
N VAL A 320 -3.23 19.30 -18.24
CA VAL A 320 -1.82 19.58 -17.91
C VAL A 320 -0.98 19.69 -19.18
N LYS A 321 0.25 20.20 -19.05
CA LYS A 321 1.23 20.21 -20.15
C LYS A 321 1.72 18.79 -20.46
N PRO A 322 2.21 18.51 -21.68
CA PRO A 322 2.81 17.23 -22.03
C PRO A 322 3.91 16.83 -21.04
N SER A 323 4.03 15.54 -20.74
CA SER A 323 4.94 14.91 -19.76
C SER A 323 4.68 15.26 -18.29
N MET A 324 3.64 16.03 -17.99
CA MET A 324 3.17 16.30 -16.62
C MET A 324 1.96 15.44 -16.23
N ASP A 325 1.56 14.49 -17.03
CA ASP A 325 0.43 13.60 -16.76
C ASP A 325 0.86 12.28 -16.16
N ALA A 326 -0.04 11.65 -15.41
CA ALA A 326 0.08 10.29 -14.91
C ALA A 326 -1.20 9.51 -15.19
N ALA A 327 -1.09 8.31 -15.77
CA ALA A 327 -2.21 7.45 -16.11
C ALA A 327 -2.35 6.29 -15.12
N ILE A 328 -3.60 5.88 -14.87
CA ILE A 328 -3.94 4.65 -14.14
C ILE A 328 -4.60 3.65 -15.09
N ALA A 329 -4.07 2.42 -15.13
CA ALA A 329 -4.67 1.28 -15.83
C ALA A 329 -4.28 -0.01 -15.10
N GLY A 330 -5.06 -0.36 -14.08
CA GLY A 330 -4.74 -1.46 -13.17
C GLY A 330 -3.37 -1.26 -12.51
N THR A 331 -2.72 -2.37 -12.19
CA THR A 331 -1.34 -2.35 -11.64
C THR A 331 -0.27 -2.07 -12.70
N TYR A 332 -0.63 -2.14 -13.98
CA TYR A 332 0.30 -1.91 -15.10
C TYR A 332 0.69 -0.43 -15.24
N LYS A 333 -0.29 0.48 -15.09
CA LYS A 333 -0.04 1.93 -15.01
C LYS A 333 -0.55 2.43 -13.68
N ASP A 334 0.35 2.95 -12.88
CA ASP A 334 0.05 3.50 -11.57
C ASP A 334 0.89 4.75 -11.31
N ILE A 335 0.46 5.55 -10.36
CA ILE A 335 1.28 6.57 -9.73
C ILE A 335 1.67 6.08 -8.33
N LYS A 336 2.96 5.83 -8.12
CA LYS A 336 3.51 5.49 -6.81
C LYS A 336 4.48 6.56 -6.36
N ILE A 337 4.22 7.08 -5.17
CA ILE A 337 4.96 8.20 -4.58
C ILE A 337 5.47 7.73 -3.23
N LYS A 338 6.77 7.93 -2.99
CA LYS A 338 7.42 7.59 -1.72
C LYS A 338 7.73 8.86 -0.95
N ASN A 339 7.46 8.83 0.35
CA ASN A 339 7.93 9.86 1.24
C ASN A 339 9.44 9.69 1.46
N ASN A 340 10.23 10.57 0.85
CA ASN A 340 11.68 10.65 0.99
C ASN A 340 12.14 11.69 2.04
N TYR A 341 11.20 12.32 2.75
CA TYR A 341 11.49 13.16 3.90
C TYR A 341 11.75 12.32 5.15
N SER A 342 12.43 12.89 6.13
CA SER A 342 12.62 12.28 7.45
C SER A 342 11.45 12.49 8.40
N THR A 343 10.39 13.16 7.96
CA THR A 343 9.17 13.46 8.71
C THR A 343 7.93 13.03 7.92
N PRO A 344 6.78 12.83 8.57
CA PRO A 344 5.54 12.47 7.89
C PRO A 344 5.08 13.54 6.89
N VAL A 345 4.35 13.08 5.86
CA VAL A 345 3.69 13.94 4.86
C VAL A 345 2.20 13.64 4.84
N TYR A 346 1.37 14.69 5.02
CA TYR A 346 -0.08 14.63 4.92
C TYR A 346 -0.56 15.03 3.54
N ILE A 347 -1.51 14.30 3.00
CA ILE A 347 -2.11 14.58 1.68
C ILE A 347 -3.52 15.10 1.86
N GLU A 348 -3.76 16.36 1.48
CA GLU A 348 -5.09 16.93 1.34
C GLU A 348 -5.54 16.85 -0.11
N GLY A 349 -6.74 16.30 -0.36
CA GLY A 349 -7.31 16.20 -1.70
C GLY A 349 -8.79 16.55 -1.73
N TYR A 350 -9.19 17.50 -2.58
CA TYR A 350 -10.59 17.93 -2.68
C TYR A 350 -10.94 18.48 -4.07
N THR A 351 -12.24 18.61 -4.30
CA THR A 351 -12.80 19.28 -5.47
C THR A 351 -13.64 20.47 -5.05
N SER A 352 -13.46 21.61 -5.72
CA SER A 352 -14.25 22.83 -5.51
C SER A 352 -14.32 23.64 -6.81
N GLY A 353 -15.48 24.15 -7.18
CA GLY A 353 -15.65 25.01 -8.37
C GLY A 353 -15.15 24.39 -9.66
N LYS A 354 -15.35 23.08 -9.87
CA LYS A 354 -14.84 22.31 -11.01
C LYS A 354 -13.29 22.30 -11.10
N LYS A 355 -12.64 22.41 -9.97
CA LYS A 355 -11.19 22.26 -9.83
C LYS A 355 -10.89 21.11 -8.88
N LEU A 356 -9.92 20.28 -9.21
CA LEU A 356 -9.36 19.24 -8.38
C LEU A 356 -8.03 19.73 -7.84
N THR A 357 -7.85 19.69 -6.53
CA THR A 357 -6.62 20.14 -5.86
C THR A 357 -6.07 19.04 -4.98
N PHE A 358 -4.77 18.82 -5.03
CA PHE A 358 -3.99 18.12 -4.03
C PHE A 358 -2.94 19.06 -3.46
N THR A 359 -2.78 19.00 -2.13
CA THR A 359 -1.73 19.70 -1.38
C THR A 359 -1.05 18.71 -0.44
N LEU A 360 0.27 18.69 -0.49
CA LEU A 360 1.11 17.88 0.38
C LEU A 360 1.68 18.79 1.47
N TYR A 361 1.46 18.41 2.72
CA TYR A 361 1.96 19.13 3.89
C TYR A 361 2.98 18.30 4.64
N GLY A 362 3.98 18.94 5.20
CA GLY A 362 5.02 18.30 6.00
C GLY A 362 5.92 19.35 6.64
N LYS A 363 7.16 18.99 6.90
CA LYS A 363 8.17 19.93 7.41
C LYS A 363 9.05 20.42 6.24
N GLU A 364 9.02 21.72 5.97
CA GLU A 364 9.86 22.30 4.93
C GLU A 364 11.33 22.30 5.37
N THR A 365 12.16 21.66 4.58
CA THR A 365 13.62 21.56 4.86
C THR A 365 14.47 22.15 3.72
N ARG A 366 13.83 22.57 2.63
CA ARG A 366 14.51 23.15 1.47
C ARG A 366 14.87 24.62 1.77
N PRO A 367 16.04 25.08 1.34
CA PRO A 367 16.44 26.48 1.53
C PRO A 367 15.46 27.44 0.84
N SER A 368 15.11 28.55 1.48
CA SER A 368 14.13 29.52 0.98
C SER A 368 14.56 30.25 -0.32
N ASN A 369 15.85 30.32 -0.60
CA ASN A 369 16.41 30.88 -1.83
C ASN A 369 16.50 29.86 -2.98
N ARG A 370 16.08 28.62 -2.76
CA ARG A 370 16.03 27.55 -3.76
C ARG A 370 14.63 27.47 -4.36
N GLN A 371 14.55 27.48 -5.68
CA GLN A 371 13.30 27.32 -6.43
C GLN A 371 13.42 26.16 -7.40
N VAL A 372 12.30 25.45 -7.61
CA VAL A 372 12.21 24.34 -8.55
C VAL A 372 11.10 24.62 -9.55
N GLU A 373 11.42 24.49 -10.82
CA GLU A 373 10.48 24.62 -11.93
C GLU A 373 10.45 23.33 -12.75
N TYR A 374 9.26 22.92 -13.18
CA TYR A 374 9.06 21.79 -14.08
C TYR A 374 8.71 22.27 -15.47
N VAL A 375 9.67 22.12 -16.39
CA VAL A 375 9.60 22.64 -17.76
C VAL A 375 9.23 21.53 -18.73
N SER A 376 8.02 21.60 -19.29
CA SER A 376 7.56 20.72 -20.36
C SER A 376 8.04 21.26 -21.72
N GLU A 377 8.80 20.44 -22.46
CA GLU A 377 9.33 20.73 -23.78
C GLU A 377 8.71 19.79 -24.82
N THR A 378 8.02 20.34 -25.83
CA THR A 378 7.57 19.53 -26.98
C THR A 378 8.69 19.44 -28.00
N ILE A 379 9.18 18.22 -28.26
CA ILE A 379 10.30 17.95 -29.18
C ILE A 379 9.86 17.39 -30.53
N GLY A 380 8.58 17.07 -30.69
CA GLY A 380 8.03 16.62 -31.96
C GLY A 380 6.51 16.49 -31.94
N THR A 381 5.91 16.51 -33.15
CA THR A 381 4.48 16.32 -33.36
C THR A 381 4.24 15.29 -34.47
N THR A 382 3.14 14.56 -34.37
CA THR A 382 2.69 13.59 -35.38
C THR A 382 1.30 13.95 -35.83
N ASN A 383 1.11 14.12 -37.16
CA ASN A 383 -0.20 14.43 -37.72
C ASN A 383 -1.16 13.25 -37.55
N PRO A 384 -2.43 13.48 -37.17
CA PRO A 384 -3.43 12.42 -37.04
C PRO A 384 -3.79 11.71 -38.36
N GLY A 385 -3.46 12.29 -39.50
CA GLY A 385 -3.78 11.75 -40.82
C GLY A 385 -5.23 11.96 -41.23
N GLU A 386 -5.60 11.37 -42.37
CA GLU A 386 -6.94 11.51 -42.94
C GLU A 386 -8.01 10.85 -42.04
N PRO A 387 -9.20 11.46 -41.94
CA PRO A 387 -10.32 10.91 -41.18
C PRO A 387 -10.72 9.50 -41.60
N GLN A 388 -11.07 8.67 -40.64
CA GLN A 388 -11.65 7.35 -40.91
C GLN A 388 -13.17 7.48 -41.07
N MET A 389 -13.69 6.92 -42.19
CA MET A 389 -15.12 6.85 -42.47
C MET A 389 -15.62 5.44 -42.24
N ILE A 390 -16.63 5.27 -41.38
CA ILE A 390 -17.28 3.99 -41.07
C ILE A 390 -18.70 4.04 -41.62
N THR A 391 -19.03 3.16 -42.56
CA THR A 391 -20.40 3.10 -43.15
C THR A 391 -21.39 2.59 -42.11
N ASP A 392 -22.45 3.36 -41.90
CA ASP A 392 -23.53 3.05 -40.97
C ASP A 392 -24.88 3.05 -41.72
N LYS A 393 -25.45 1.86 -41.85
CA LYS A 393 -26.71 1.66 -42.57
C LYS A 393 -27.94 2.26 -41.84
N SER A 394 -27.81 2.61 -40.57
CA SER A 394 -28.87 3.26 -39.81
C SER A 394 -28.98 4.77 -40.09
N LEU A 395 -27.97 5.34 -40.72
CA LEU A 395 -27.97 6.76 -41.09
C LEU A 395 -28.57 6.95 -42.48
N ALA A 396 -29.22 8.08 -42.68
CA ALA A 396 -29.72 8.47 -44.00
C ALA A 396 -28.56 8.54 -45.02
N PRO A 397 -28.81 8.22 -46.31
CA PRO A 397 -27.80 8.32 -47.37
C PRO A 397 -27.13 9.71 -47.36
N GLY A 398 -25.78 9.74 -47.34
CA GLY A 398 -24.99 10.97 -47.31
C GLY A 398 -24.89 11.66 -45.97
N ALA A 399 -25.60 11.20 -44.93
CA ALA A 399 -25.44 11.74 -43.56
C ALA A 399 -24.04 11.43 -43.02
N LYS A 400 -23.47 12.37 -42.24
CA LYS A 400 -22.16 12.24 -41.63
C LYS A 400 -22.23 12.68 -40.18
N VAL A 401 -21.92 11.74 -39.26
CA VAL A 401 -21.92 11.96 -37.83
C VAL A 401 -20.49 11.79 -37.30
N LYS A 402 -19.94 12.78 -36.65
CA LYS A 402 -18.63 12.71 -36.02
C LYS A 402 -18.70 11.91 -34.74
N VAL A 403 -17.91 10.83 -34.65
CA VAL A 403 -17.82 9.94 -33.49
C VAL A 403 -16.63 10.31 -32.61
N GLN A 404 -15.50 10.65 -33.25
CA GLN A 404 -14.26 11.00 -32.57
C GLN A 404 -13.58 12.18 -33.25
N SER A 405 -13.02 13.08 -32.45
CA SER A 405 -12.14 14.15 -32.97
C SER A 405 -10.75 13.59 -33.27
N ALA A 406 -10.04 14.22 -34.19
CA ALA A 406 -8.62 13.95 -34.40
C ALA A 406 -7.79 14.47 -33.22
N HIS A 407 -6.73 13.74 -32.86
CA HIS A 407 -5.74 14.18 -31.89
C HIS A 407 -4.35 14.13 -32.54
N THR A 408 -3.63 15.24 -32.45
CA THR A 408 -2.22 15.30 -32.83
C THR A 408 -1.39 14.50 -31.84
N GLY A 409 -0.46 13.69 -32.32
CA GLY A 409 0.52 13.02 -31.48
C GLY A 409 1.65 13.98 -31.08
N TYR A 410 2.24 13.71 -29.94
CA TYR A 410 3.33 14.52 -29.38
C TYR A 410 4.48 13.63 -28.92
N LYS A 411 5.70 14.17 -29.01
CA LYS A 411 6.87 13.71 -28.29
C LYS A 411 7.35 14.85 -27.42
N SER A 412 7.54 14.59 -26.12
CA SER A 412 7.85 15.66 -25.17
C SER A 412 8.80 15.19 -24.07
N ARG A 413 9.42 16.13 -23.40
CA ARG A 413 10.31 15.96 -22.26
C ARG A 413 9.82 16.79 -21.09
N LEU A 414 10.06 16.31 -19.89
CA LEU A 414 9.89 17.05 -18.64
C LEU A 414 11.26 17.25 -17.99
N TRP A 415 11.62 18.50 -17.77
CA TRP A 415 12.83 18.89 -17.09
C TRP A 415 12.52 19.41 -15.70
N LYS A 416 13.27 18.98 -14.70
CA LYS A 416 13.37 19.63 -13.39
C LYS A 416 14.51 20.63 -13.47
N VAL A 417 14.21 21.89 -13.20
CA VAL A 417 15.18 23.00 -13.18
C VAL A 417 15.25 23.55 -11.76
N VAL A 418 16.44 23.53 -11.19
CA VAL A 418 16.69 24.04 -9.84
C VAL A 418 17.48 25.33 -9.95
N THR A 419 16.97 26.40 -9.36
CA THR A 419 17.67 27.69 -9.24
C THR A 419 17.94 28.02 -7.77
N VAL A 420 19.08 28.61 -7.50
CA VAL A 420 19.43 29.17 -6.18
C VAL A 420 19.83 30.62 -6.40
N ASP A 421 19.22 31.54 -5.66
CA ASP A 421 19.39 32.97 -5.82
C ASP A 421 19.17 33.47 -7.28
N GLY A 422 18.23 32.80 -7.99
CA GLY A 422 17.89 33.12 -9.39
C GLY A 422 18.87 32.55 -10.43
N VAL A 423 19.89 31.79 -10.03
CA VAL A 423 20.87 31.17 -10.93
C VAL A 423 20.57 29.69 -11.08
N GLU A 424 20.42 29.19 -12.31
CA GLU A 424 20.23 27.77 -12.59
C GLU A 424 21.45 26.97 -12.10
N GLN A 425 21.21 26.01 -11.20
CA GLN A 425 22.23 25.12 -10.64
C GLN A 425 22.15 23.70 -11.23
N GLU A 426 20.95 23.26 -11.55
CA GLU A 426 20.70 21.91 -12.03
C GLU A 426 19.56 21.89 -13.04
N ARG A 427 19.71 21.07 -14.09
CA ARG A 427 18.66 20.73 -15.06
C ARG A 427 18.66 19.23 -15.29
N THR A 428 17.66 18.55 -14.77
CA THR A 428 17.55 17.10 -14.83
C THR A 428 16.39 16.68 -15.72
N LEU A 429 16.60 15.77 -16.67
CA LEU A 429 15.54 15.15 -17.46
C LEU A 429 14.81 14.12 -16.60
N LEU A 430 13.51 14.35 -16.35
CA LEU A 430 12.66 13.42 -15.59
C LEU A 430 11.95 12.42 -16.49
N ASN A 431 11.33 12.88 -17.56
CA ASN A 431 10.51 12.06 -18.45
C ASN A 431 10.80 12.40 -19.91
N GLU A 432 10.75 11.37 -20.78
CA GLU A 432 10.57 11.52 -22.23
C GLU A 432 9.38 10.67 -22.65
N ASP A 433 8.32 11.31 -23.13
CA ASP A 433 7.03 10.69 -23.36
C ASP A 433 6.60 10.81 -24.83
N THR A 434 5.87 9.79 -25.28
CA THR A 434 5.24 9.77 -26.60
C THR A 434 3.74 9.60 -26.47
N TYR A 435 2.99 10.48 -27.12
CA TYR A 435 1.54 10.47 -27.19
C TYR A 435 1.14 10.16 -28.62
N ASN A 436 0.31 9.15 -28.80
CA ASN A 436 -0.11 8.68 -30.12
C ASN A 436 -1.05 9.68 -30.78
N ALA A 437 -0.89 9.87 -32.08
CA ALA A 437 -1.89 10.54 -32.90
C ALA A 437 -3.10 9.64 -33.08
N SER A 438 -4.31 10.22 -33.14
CA SER A 438 -5.52 9.47 -33.49
C SER A 438 -6.34 10.21 -34.54
N LYS A 439 -6.88 9.46 -35.52
CA LYS A 439 -7.68 10.01 -36.62
C LYS A 439 -9.05 10.46 -36.13
N ALA A 440 -9.64 11.45 -36.80
CA ALA A 440 -11.06 11.69 -36.66
C ALA A 440 -11.84 10.47 -37.18
N ILE A 441 -12.91 10.09 -36.50
CA ILE A 441 -13.80 9.00 -36.91
C ILE A 441 -15.19 9.58 -37.17
N TYR A 442 -15.72 9.24 -38.36
CA TYR A 442 -17.07 9.61 -38.75
C TYR A 442 -17.86 8.35 -39.11
N ARG A 443 -19.12 8.28 -38.68
CA ARG A 443 -20.12 7.36 -39.22
C ARG A 443 -20.78 8.05 -40.41
N VAL A 444 -20.85 7.37 -41.56
CA VAL A 444 -21.42 7.89 -42.79
C VAL A 444 -22.54 7.00 -43.26
N GLY A 445 -23.65 7.58 -43.66
CA GLY A 445 -24.72 6.86 -44.29
C GLY A 445 -24.27 6.21 -45.62
N PRO A 446 -24.99 5.20 -46.14
CA PRO A 446 -24.68 4.59 -47.44
C PRO A 446 -24.58 5.65 -48.55
N ALA A 447 -23.77 5.43 -49.57
CA ALA A 447 -23.75 6.28 -50.74
C ALA A 447 -25.14 6.31 -51.37
N HIS A 448 -25.56 7.48 -51.87
CA HIS A 448 -26.76 7.52 -52.73
C HIS A 448 -26.59 6.53 -53.84
N ALA A 449 -27.57 5.65 -54.03
CA ALA A 449 -27.60 4.86 -55.24
C ALA A 449 -27.60 5.82 -56.44
N ALA A 450 -26.62 5.66 -57.32
CA ALA A 450 -26.63 6.41 -58.58
C ALA A 450 -28.02 6.24 -59.23
N PRO A 451 -28.65 7.30 -59.78
CA PRO A 451 -29.88 7.13 -60.53
C PRO A 451 -29.67 6.08 -61.59
N ALA A 452 -30.57 5.11 -61.66
CA ALA A 452 -30.54 4.09 -62.72
C ALA A 452 -30.52 4.85 -64.06
N PRO A 453 -29.69 4.39 -65.05
CA PRO A 453 -29.70 5.03 -66.34
C PRO A 453 -31.12 4.97 -66.91
N VAL A 454 -31.68 6.14 -67.24
CA VAL A 454 -32.98 6.29 -67.86
C VAL A 454 -32.89 5.54 -69.19
N PRO A 455 -33.80 4.59 -69.51
CA PRO A 455 -33.82 3.91 -70.83
C PRO A 455 -34.08 5.00 -71.92
N GLU A 456 -33.20 5.09 -72.89
CA GLU A 456 -33.32 5.92 -74.07
C GLU A 456 -34.61 5.56 -74.80
N GLN A 457 -35.69 6.34 -74.63
CA GLN A 457 -36.91 6.24 -75.39
C GLN A 457 -36.64 6.78 -76.83
N THR A 458 -36.58 5.90 -77.76
CA THR A 458 -36.69 6.18 -79.21
C THR A 458 -37.98 6.92 -79.49
N ALA A 459 -37.85 8.09 -80.11
CA ALA A 459 -38.96 8.90 -80.57
C ALA A 459 -39.76 8.29 -81.69
N PRO A 460 -41.08 8.47 -81.74
CA PRO A 460 -41.81 8.52 -83.00
C PRO A 460 -42.39 9.93 -83.32
N ALA A 461 -42.44 10.22 -84.57
CA ALA A 461 -42.69 11.47 -85.21
C ALA A 461 -44.10 12.05 -85.04
N THR A 462 -44.11 13.40 -84.98
CA THR A 462 -45.06 14.44 -85.55
C THR A 462 -46.51 14.09 -85.84
N THR A 463 -47.46 14.83 -85.45
CA THR A 463 -47.99 16.13 -85.96
C THR A 463 -49.21 16.63 -85.16
N PRO A 464 -49.76 17.86 -85.39
CA PRO A 464 -49.96 18.88 -84.43
C PRO A 464 -51.46 19.28 -84.18
N GLU A 465 -51.60 20.39 -83.45
CA GLU A 465 -52.83 21.19 -83.26
C GLU A 465 -53.67 20.81 -82.02
N THR A 466 -54.13 21.69 -81.13
CA THR A 466 -54.60 23.08 -81.17
C THR A 466 -54.66 23.63 -79.72
N ALA A 467 -54.51 24.91 -79.59
CA ALA A 467 -54.64 25.68 -78.41
C ALA A 467 -56.01 25.61 -77.68
N GLU A 468 -56.00 25.66 -76.41
CA GLU A 468 -56.87 26.65 -75.67
C GLU A 468 -56.47 26.82 -74.20
N ASN A 469 -56.49 28.04 -73.91
CA ASN A 469 -56.24 28.84 -72.72
C ASN A 469 -57.21 28.53 -71.58
N HIS A 470 -56.72 28.43 -70.34
CA HIS A 470 -57.37 29.03 -69.14
C HIS A 470 -56.49 28.94 -67.88
N THR A 471 -56.11 30.07 -67.38
CA THR A 471 -55.71 30.38 -66.02
C THR A 471 -56.94 30.92 -65.30
N PRO A 472 -56.96 31.14 -64.00
CA PRO A 472 -56.31 30.61 -62.81
C PRO A 472 -57.30 30.13 -61.69
N GLU A 473 -56.84 29.54 -60.61
CA GLU A 473 -57.29 29.96 -59.26
C GLU A 473 -56.55 29.28 -58.11
N THR A 474 -56.26 30.11 -57.20
CA THR A 474 -55.67 29.93 -55.90
C THR A 474 -56.47 28.98 -54.98
N ALA A 475 -55.80 28.13 -54.23
CA ALA A 475 -56.20 27.81 -52.85
C ALA A 475 -55.07 27.24 -52.01
N GLN A 476 -54.74 27.96 -50.97
CA GLN A 476 -54.01 27.51 -49.80
C GLN A 476 -54.71 26.38 -49.11
N THR A 477 -53.98 25.41 -48.62
CA THR A 477 -54.25 24.76 -47.34
C THR A 477 -52.97 24.10 -46.81
N GLU A 478 -52.51 24.63 -45.77
CA GLU A 478 -51.67 23.97 -44.77
C GLU A 478 -52.52 22.82 -44.16
N PRO A 479 -52.01 21.67 -43.83
CA PRO A 479 -51.98 21.33 -42.43
C PRO A 479 -50.97 20.31 -41.92
N ALA A 480 -50.90 20.37 -40.63
CA ALA A 480 -50.74 19.30 -39.65
C ALA A 480 -49.36 18.61 -39.56
N GLN A 481 -48.75 19.10 -38.54
CA GLN A 481 -47.75 18.43 -37.70
C GLN A 481 -48.19 17.04 -37.28
N THR A 482 -47.30 16.08 -37.43
CA THR A 482 -47.23 14.91 -36.58
C THR A 482 -45.84 14.88 -35.99
N GLU A 483 -45.79 15.18 -34.70
CA GLU A 483 -44.62 14.98 -33.85
C GLU A 483 -44.22 13.51 -33.84
N ALA A 484 -43.00 13.24 -34.28
CA ALA A 484 -42.29 12.06 -33.87
C ALA A 484 -41.09 12.55 -33.05
N GLU A 485 -41.18 12.41 -31.73
CA GLU A 485 -40.07 12.58 -30.80
C GLU A 485 -38.90 11.70 -31.23
N HIS A 486 -37.92 12.28 -31.84
CA HIS A 486 -36.57 11.76 -31.84
C HIS A 486 -35.78 12.50 -30.75
N LYS A 487 -35.70 11.84 -29.58
CA LYS A 487 -34.68 12.16 -28.59
C LYS A 487 -33.31 12.09 -29.29
N ALA A 488 -32.81 13.24 -29.68
CA ALA A 488 -31.40 13.41 -29.96
C ALA A 488 -30.67 13.26 -28.62
N VAL A 489 -30.00 12.14 -28.41
CA VAL A 489 -28.98 11.99 -27.39
C VAL A 489 -27.82 12.87 -27.80
N THR A 490 -27.81 14.09 -27.30
CA THR A 490 -26.62 14.92 -27.31
C THR A 490 -25.63 14.25 -26.37
N GLY A 491 -24.72 13.46 -26.91
CA GLY A 491 -23.62 12.90 -26.19
C GLY A 491 -22.68 14.03 -25.75
N GLU A 492 -22.80 14.45 -24.51
CA GLU A 492 -21.76 15.20 -23.84
C GLU A 492 -20.57 14.27 -23.63
N ASN A 493 -19.64 14.30 -24.58
CA ASN A 493 -18.36 13.61 -24.48
C ASN A 493 -17.44 14.34 -23.49
N GLY A 494 -17.71 14.20 -22.21
CA GLY A 494 -16.82 14.63 -21.13
C GLY A 494 -15.68 13.65 -20.86
N GLY A 495 -15.01 13.14 -21.90
CA GLY A 495 -13.74 12.39 -21.77
C GLY A 495 -12.63 13.31 -21.27
N PRO A 496 -11.53 12.76 -20.71
CA PRO A 496 -10.43 13.61 -20.25
C PRO A 496 -9.94 14.49 -21.40
N GLY A 497 -10.15 15.81 -21.28
CA GLY A 497 -9.62 16.82 -22.18
C GLY A 497 -10.40 17.15 -23.43
N VAL A 498 -11.66 16.74 -23.59
CA VAL A 498 -12.49 17.18 -24.73
C VAL A 498 -13.26 18.46 -24.34
N VAL A 499 -13.00 19.55 -25.03
CA VAL A 499 -13.71 20.83 -24.87
C VAL A 499 -14.99 20.80 -25.70
N PRO A 500 -16.19 21.00 -25.13
CA PRO A 500 -17.41 21.22 -25.91
C PRO A 500 -17.38 22.61 -26.54
N THR A 501 -17.76 22.71 -27.81
CA THR A 501 -17.93 23.98 -28.53
C THR A 501 -19.15 24.71 -27.98
N THR A 502 -18.98 25.94 -27.61
CA THR A 502 -19.95 26.91 -27.09
C THR A 502 -21.28 26.98 -27.84
N ALA A 503 -22.38 27.04 -27.08
CA ALA A 503 -23.61 27.73 -27.50
C ALA A 503 -24.08 28.63 -26.35
N ALA A 504 -24.52 29.82 -26.72
CA ALA A 504 -24.72 31.00 -25.92
C ALA A 504 -25.85 30.96 -24.90
N GLN A 505 -25.74 31.90 -23.94
CA GLN A 505 -26.66 32.26 -22.85
C GLN A 505 -28.12 32.57 -23.25
N PRO A 506 -29.03 32.65 -22.25
CA PRO A 506 -29.40 33.95 -21.72
C PRO A 506 -29.50 34.07 -20.19
N ALA A 507 -29.39 35.33 -19.76
CA ALA A 507 -29.45 35.86 -18.41
C ALA A 507 -30.89 35.89 -17.82
N GLY A 508 -30.97 35.96 -16.51
CA GLY A 508 -32.21 36.28 -15.79
C GLY A 508 -32.10 36.14 -14.27
N ASP A 509 -31.88 37.25 -13.62
CA ASP A 509 -32.39 37.85 -12.39
C ASP A 509 -32.62 37.07 -11.08
N ASN A 510 -31.91 37.47 -10.06
CA ASN A 510 -32.29 38.29 -8.87
C ASN A 510 -33.27 37.74 -7.84
N ALA A 511 -32.84 37.70 -6.59
CA ALA A 511 -33.44 38.12 -5.31
C ALA A 511 -32.86 37.27 -4.16
N GLY A 512 -32.11 37.77 -3.24
CA GLY A 512 -32.43 38.58 -2.10
C GLY A 512 -33.08 37.82 -0.95
N ALA A 513 -32.30 37.56 0.15
CA ALA A 513 -32.79 37.59 1.53
C ALA A 513 -31.68 37.14 2.53
N GLU A 514 -31.24 38.09 3.31
CA GLU A 514 -31.26 38.20 4.77
C GLU A 514 -30.47 37.18 5.61
N SER A 515 -29.44 37.74 6.26
CA SER A 515 -28.83 37.25 7.51
C SER A 515 -29.79 37.40 8.69
N PRO A 516 -29.65 36.57 9.69
CA PRO A 516 -29.93 37.03 11.05
C PRO A 516 -28.70 37.00 11.97
N ALA A 517 -28.76 37.99 12.86
CA ALA A 517 -27.78 38.48 13.78
C ALA A 517 -27.32 37.50 14.87
N SER A 518 -26.13 37.77 15.41
CA SER A 518 -25.62 37.35 16.71
C SER A 518 -26.53 37.80 17.87
N PRO A 519 -26.53 37.09 18.97
CA PRO A 519 -26.73 37.69 20.28
C PRO A 519 -25.45 37.75 21.13
N ALA A 520 -25.49 38.80 21.94
CA ALA A 520 -24.45 39.35 22.75
C ALA A 520 -24.00 38.49 23.94
N GLN A 521 -22.84 38.88 24.46
CA GLN A 521 -22.21 38.52 25.72
C GLN A 521 -23.13 38.81 26.92
N GLU A 522 -23.02 37.98 27.92
CA GLU A 522 -23.26 38.33 29.32
C GLU A 522 -22.09 37.85 30.20
N GLU A 523 -21.58 38.80 30.96
CA GLU A 523 -20.55 38.66 31.98
C GLU A 523 -21.16 38.14 33.30
N ASN A 524 -20.39 37.31 33.96
CA ASN A 524 -20.04 37.24 35.39
C ASN A 524 -21.13 37.08 36.47
N PRO A 525 -20.80 36.57 37.66
CA PRO A 525 -19.52 36.71 38.41
C PRO A 525 -18.67 35.44 38.52
#